data_5dcec91a1eef63ac0fc64451ae023a5f
#
_entry.id   5dcec91a1eef63ac0fc64451ae023a5f
#
_cell.length_a   1.000
_cell.length_b   1.000
_cell.length_c   1.000
_cell.angle_alpha   90.00
_cell.angle_beta   90.00
_cell.angle_gamma   90.00
#
_symmetry.space_group_name_H-M   'P 1'
#
loop_
_entity.id
_entity.type
_entity.pdbx_description
1 polymer ?
#
loop_
_entity_poly.entity_id
_entity_poly.type
_entity_poly.pdbx_seq_one_letter_code
_entity_poly.pdbx_strand_id
1 'polypeptide(L)'
;MEKQFKLDIHVHTSETSSCGQVSAQEAVRLYEQAGYDGIIITDHYHREYFNSLGNLTWNDKIDCYLKGYRTAKSEAAKGKMKVFLGIEYRNVESDNDYLVFGMDESMLFKEPELYSRSIQDAFACFRQYGAIILQAHPFRKRFEKDKGDFVRYSSMDYPELLDGFEFYNGNKNWIQDPAETKAAAEKYPNLILVSGSDFHHPSHLATGGIILNGNFDPIQEIAEAVRNNEIRELIHSDEN
;
A
#
# COMPACT_ATOMS: atom_id res chain seq x y z
N MET A 1 -15.37 19.99 16.42
CA MET A 1 -15.04 18.61 15.96
C MET A 1 -13.72 18.71 15.21
N GLU A 2 -12.77 17.86 15.53
CA GLU A 2 -11.53 17.79 14.78
C GLU A 2 -11.83 17.41 13.32
N LYS A 3 -11.04 17.96 12.39
CA LYS A 3 -11.21 17.65 10.97
C LYS A 3 -10.86 16.19 10.73
N GLN A 4 -11.76 15.43 10.10
CA GLN A 4 -11.46 14.08 9.63
C GLN A 4 -10.63 14.16 8.36
N PHE A 5 -9.71 13.20 8.20
CA PHE A 5 -8.86 13.02 7.04
C PHE A 5 -9.08 11.61 6.49
N LYS A 6 -9.76 11.52 5.37
CA LYS A 6 -10.08 10.26 4.69
C LYS A 6 -8.96 9.89 3.73
N LEU A 7 -8.29 8.77 3.97
CA LEU A 7 -7.07 8.35 3.28
C LEU A 7 -7.18 6.92 2.77
N ASP A 8 -6.88 6.70 1.49
CA ASP A 8 -6.60 5.36 1.02
C ASP A 8 -5.09 5.11 1.02
N ILE A 9 -4.67 4.02 1.64
CA ILE A 9 -3.26 3.69 1.87
C ILE A 9 -2.71 2.66 0.87
N HIS A 10 -3.52 2.17 -0.09
CA HIS A 10 -3.14 1.12 -1.02
C HIS A 10 -3.67 1.41 -2.43
N VAL A 11 -2.88 2.18 -3.21
CA VAL A 11 -3.30 2.67 -4.52
C VAL A 11 -2.19 2.46 -5.56
N HIS A 12 -2.55 1.84 -6.70
CA HIS A 12 -1.65 1.60 -7.83
C HIS A 12 -1.96 2.51 -9.01
N THR A 13 -0.93 2.74 -9.83
CA THR A 13 -1.01 3.56 -11.04
C THR A 13 -0.56 2.77 -12.27
N SER A 14 -1.17 3.03 -13.43
CA SER A 14 -0.79 2.38 -14.69
C SER A 14 0.58 2.80 -15.22
N GLU A 15 1.14 3.88 -14.71
CA GLU A 15 2.46 4.38 -15.08
C GLU A 15 3.60 3.49 -14.55
N THR A 16 3.36 2.79 -13.45
CA THR A 16 4.38 2.03 -12.73
C THR A 16 3.97 0.57 -12.53
N SER A 17 2.76 0.31 -12.04
CA SER A 17 2.24 -1.05 -11.82
C SER A 17 1.57 -1.58 -13.08
N SER A 18 2.12 -2.63 -13.70
CA SER A 18 1.60 -3.22 -14.94
C SER A 18 0.18 -3.80 -14.83
N CYS A 19 -0.27 -4.12 -13.63
CA CYS A 19 -1.63 -4.56 -13.31
C CYS A 19 -2.60 -3.38 -13.09
N GLY A 20 -2.11 -2.16 -12.88
CA GLY A 20 -2.91 -0.95 -12.75
C GLY A 20 -3.53 -0.56 -14.11
N GLN A 21 -4.84 -0.32 -14.12
CA GLN A 21 -5.59 0.07 -15.33
C GLN A 21 -5.96 1.54 -15.35
N VAL A 22 -5.68 2.27 -14.28
CA VAL A 22 -6.04 3.68 -14.11
C VAL A 22 -4.78 4.52 -14.03
N SER A 23 -4.72 5.60 -14.79
CA SER A 23 -3.58 6.52 -14.74
C SER A 23 -3.54 7.28 -13.40
N ALA A 24 -2.35 7.70 -13.01
CA ALA A 24 -2.15 8.47 -11.79
C ALA A 24 -3.00 9.75 -11.76
N GLN A 25 -3.15 10.44 -12.89
CA GLN A 25 -4.01 11.62 -13.00
C GLN A 25 -5.49 11.29 -12.78
N GLU A 26 -5.96 10.22 -13.39
CA GLU A 26 -7.35 9.78 -13.26
C GLU A 26 -7.64 9.28 -11.85
N ALA A 27 -6.73 8.53 -11.24
CA ALA A 27 -6.86 8.09 -9.85
C ALA A 27 -7.08 9.28 -8.90
N VAL A 28 -6.26 10.34 -9.00
CA VAL A 28 -6.43 11.55 -8.17
C VAL A 28 -7.84 12.15 -8.33
N ARG A 29 -8.31 12.28 -9.56
CA ARG A 29 -9.65 12.86 -9.84
C ARG A 29 -10.79 12.01 -9.28
N LEU A 30 -10.69 10.69 -9.46
CA LEU A 30 -11.68 9.74 -8.95
C LEU A 30 -11.75 9.78 -7.41
N TYR A 31 -10.60 9.77 -6.72
CA TYR A 31 -10.56 9.85 -5.26
C TYR A 31 -11.03 11.19 -4.71
N GLU A 32 -10.69 12.31 -5.37
CA GLU A 32 -11.21 13.62 -5.00
C GLU A 32 -12.73 13.68 -5.13
N GLN A 33 -13.30 13.13 -6.22
CA GLN A 33 -14.75 13.03 -6.43
C GLN A 33 -15.43 12.09 -5.42
N ALA A 34 -14.74 11.03 -4.98
CA ALA A 34 -15.20 10.10 -3.94
C ALA A 34 -15.08 10.68 -2.52
N GLY A 35 -14.60 11.93 -2.38
CA GLY A 35 -14.50 12.63 -1.10
C GLY A 35 -13.35 12.15 -0.20
N TYR A 36 -12.27 11.61 -0.77
CA TYR A 36 -11.05 11.37 -0.04
C TYR A 36 -10.23 12.66 0.07
N ASP A 37 -9.54 12.82 1.21
CA ASP A 37 -8.62 13.93 1.44
C ASP A 37 -7.21 13.60 0.92
N GLY A 38 -6.86 12.32 0.86
CA GLY A 38 -5.55 11.87 0.38
C GLY A 38 -5.51 10.42 -0.10
N ILE A 39 -4.43 10.11 -0.82
CA ILE A 39 -4.05 8.76 -1.23
C ILE A 39 -2.55 8.55 -1.03
N ILE A 40 -2.16 7.33 -0.68
CA ILE A 40 -0.77 6.89 -0.73
C ILE A 40 -0.59 6.04 -1.99
N ILE A 41 0.28 6.48 -2.90
CA ILE A 41 0.66 5.69 -4.07
C ILE A 41 1.64 4.62 -3.62
N THR A 42 1.24 3.36 -3.77
CA THR A 42 1.97 2.17 -3.32
C THR A 42 2.23 1.23 -4.49
N ASP A 43 2.72 1.75 -5.60
CA ASP A 43 3.07 0.93 -6.75
C ASP A 43 4.03 -0.21 -6.36
N HIS A 44 3.97 -1.32 -7.10
CA HIS A 44 4.75 -2.52 -6.83
C HIS A 44 6.26 -2.28 -6.88
N TYR A 45 6.94 -2.51 -5.76
CA TYR A 45 8.39 -2.46 -5.60
C TYR A 45 8.96 -3.86 -5.41
N HIS A 46 9.30 -4.54 -6.50
CA HIS A 46 9.79 -5.90 -6.49
C HIS A 46 10.81 -6.16 -7.62
N ARG A 47 11.56 -7.26 -7.50
CA ARG A 47 12.64 -7.64 -8.42
C ARG A 47 12.19 -7.62 -9.90
N GLU A 48 11.03 -8.15 -10.22
CA GLU A 48 10.55 -8.32 -11.59
C GLU A 48 10.34 -6.97 -12.28
N TYR A 49 9.81 -5.97 -11.55
CA TYR A 49 9.67 -4.62 -12.06
C TYR A 49 11.03 -4.03 -12.45
N PHE A 50 12.00 -4.06 -11.52
CA PHE A 50 13.33 -3.48 -11.77
C PHE A 50 14.14 -4.22 -12.82
N ASN A 51 13.95 -5.54 -12.94
CA ASN A 51 14.55 -6.34 -14.01
C ASN A 51 13.97 -5.98 -15.38
N SER A 52 12.68 -5.67 -15.48
CA SER A 52 12.03 -5.28 -16.73
C SER A 52 12.60 -4.00 -17.33
N LEU A 53 13.21 -3.13 -16.50
CA LEU A 53 13.86 -1.89 -16.92
C LEU A 53 15.27 -2.11 -17.50
N GLY A 54 15.75 -3.35 -17.55
CA GLY A 54 17.01 -3.71 -18.18
C GLY A 54 18.24 -3.07 -17.52
N ASN A 55 19.16 -2.59 -18.35
CA ASN A 55 20.48 -2.10 -17.92
C ASN A 55 20.51 -0.60 -17.54
N LEU A 56 19.38 -0.02 -17.19
CA LEU A 56 19.37 1.35 -16.65
C LEU A 56 20.16 1.43 -15.35
N THR A 57 20.74 2.60 -15.06
CA THR A 57 21.34 2.86 -13.75
C THR A 57 20.28 2.79 -12.66
N TRP A 58 20.67 2.55 -11.40
CA TRP A 58 19.71 2.51 -10.29
C TRP A 58 18.89 3.80 -10.20
N ASN A 59 19.52 4.95 -10.33
CA ASN A 59 18.84 6.24 -10.29
C ASN A 59 17.80 6.37 -11.41
N ASP A 60 18.13 5.97 -12.65
CA ASP A 60 17.18 5.99 -13.75
C ASP A 60 16.01 5.02 -13.51
N LYS A 61 16.28 3.85 -12.90
CA LYS A 61 15.24 2.90 -12.52
C LYS A 61 14.28 3.49 -11.48
N ILE A 62 14.81 4.19 -10.47
CA ILE A 62 13.98 4.88 -9.47
C ILE A 62 13.19 6.04 -10.09
N ASP A 63 13.77 6.79 -11.01
CA ASP A 63 13.02 7.83 -11.72
C ASP A 63 11.86 7.25 -12.55
N CYS A 64 12.06 6.09 -13.19
CA CYS A 64 10.97 5.34 -13.84
C CYS A 64 9.91 4.88 -12.82
N TYR A 65 10.34 4.35 -11.69
CA TYR A 65 9.45 3.86 -10.63
C TYR A 65 8.57 4.97 -10.04
N LEU A 66 9.16 6.13 -9.78
CA LEU A 66 8.45 7.27 -9.19
C LEU A 66 7.51 8.01 -10.16
N LYS A 67 7.41 7.58 -11.41
CA LYS A 67 6.62 8.26 -12.44
C LYS A 67 5.14 8.37 -12.04
N GLY A 68 4.53 7.28 -11.57
CA GLY A 68 3.14 7.26 -11.11
C GLY A 68 2.91 8.25 -9.97
N TYR A 69 3.70 8.13 -8.90
CA TYR A 69 3.63 9.03 -7.75
C TYR A 69 3.81 10.50 -8.12
N ARG A 70 4.85 10.84 -8.89
CA ARG A 70 5.13 12.23 -9.27
C ARG A 70 4.04 12.80 -10.18
N THR A 71 3.46 11.98 -11.06
CA THR A 71 2.31 12.36 -11.88
C THR A 71 1.08 12.63 -11.03
N ALA A 72 0.75 11.73 -10.08
CA ALA A 72 -0.35 11.93 -9.15
C ALA A 72 -0.17 13.20 -8.30
N LYS A 73 1.04 13.41 -7.75
CA LYS A 73 1.38 14.59 -6.94
C LYS A 73 1.22 15.90 -7.72
N SER A 74 1.64 15.91 -9.00
CA SER A 74 1.47 17.06 -9.89
C SER A 74 0.00 17.35 -10.20
N GLU A 75 -0.83 16.33 -10.36
CA GLU A 75 -2.28 16.51 -10.57
C GLU A 75 -2.95 17.04 -9.32
N ALA A 76 -2.65 16.45 -8.16
CA ALA A 76 -3.20 16.83 -6.86
C ALA A 76 -2.90 18.31 -6.50
N ALA A 77 -1.77 18.85 -6.94
CA ALA A 77 -1.41 20.25 -6.73
C ALA A 77 -2.38 21.26 -7.40
N LYS A 78 -3.25 20.78 -8.30
CA LYS A 78 -4.30 21.61 -8.95
C LYS A 78 -5.58 21.68 -8.12
N GLY A 79 -5.75 20.81 -7.13
CA GLY A 79 -6.95 20.67 -6.30
C GLY A 79 -6.63 20.71 -4.81
N LYS A 80 -7.38 19.93 -4.03
CA LYS A 80 -7.23 19.84 -2.57
C LYS A 80 -6.72 18.48 -2.09
N MET A 81 -6.67 17.50 -3.00
CA MET A 81 -6.21 16.15 -2.71
C MET A 81 -4.75 16.18 -2.27
N LYS A 82 -4.41 15.38 -1.27
CA LYS A 82 -3.03 15.10 -0.89
C LYS A 82 -2.57 13.77 -1.50
N VAL A 83 -1.34 13.74 -2.00
CA VAL A 83 -0.71 12.54 -2.55
C VAL A 83 0.60 12.29 -1.86
N PHE A 84 0.72 11.10 -1.31
CA PHE A 84 1.87 10.66 -0.53
C PHE A 84 2.58 9.49 -1.23
N LEU A 85 3.87 9.35 -0.95
CA LEU A 85 4.67 8.22 -1.40
C LEU A 85 4.61 7.08 -0.40
N GLY A 86 4.27 5.91 -0.87
CA GLY A 86 4.51 4.61 -0.29
C GLY A 86 5.03 3.66 -1.36
N ILE A 87 5.22 2.42 -0.99
CA ILE A 87 5.53 1.32 -1.90
C ILE A 87 4.77 0.08 -1.47
N GLU A 88 4.32 -0.74 -2.42
CA GLU A 88 3.97 -2.13 -2.12
C GLU A 88 5.20 -2.99 -2.40
N TYR A 89 5.88 -3.35 -1.32
CA TYR A 89 7.17 -4.01 -1.33
C TYR A 89 7.02 -5.53 -1.29
N ARG A 90 7.71 -6.24 -2.20
CA ARG A 90 7.89 -7.69 -2.13
C ARG A 90 9.37 -8.03 -2.06
N ASN A 91 9.72 -8.81 -1.04
CA ASN A 91 11.07 -9.35 -0.87
C ASN A 91 11.22 -10.69 -1.60
N VAL A 92 12.45 -11.02 -2.02
CA VAL A 92 12.73 -12.30 -2.67
C VAL A 92 12.62 -13.52 -1.75
N GLU A 93 12.57 -13.31 -0.45
CA GLU A 93 12.40 -14.35 0.58
C GLU A 93 10.93 -14.57 0.97
N SER A 94 9.97 -13.78 0.40
CA SER A 94 8.55 -13.87 0.73
C SER A 94 7.68 -13.74 -0.52
N ASP A 95 6.60 -14.52 -0.57
CA ASP A 95 5.56 -14.39 -1.59
C ASP A 95 4.51 -13.32 -1.23
N ASN A 96 4.65 -12.69 -0.05
CA ASN A 96 3.72 -11.66 0.42
C ASN A 96 4.19 -10.27 0.05
N ASP A 97 3.22 -9.36 -0.01
CA ASP A 97 3.43 -7.94 -0.24
C ASP A 97 3.31 -7.16 1.08
N TYR A 98 4.01 -6.03 1.16
CA TYR A 98 4.04 -5.18 2.34
C TYR A 98 3.87 -3.72 1.94
N LEU A 99 2.91 -3.03 2.55
CA LEU A 99 2.79 -1.58 2.42
C LEU A 99 3.84 -0.91 3.30
N VAL A 100 4.69 -0.10 2.69
CA VAL A 100 5.75 0.62 3.38
C VAL A 100 5.61 2.10 3.03
N PHE A 101 5.44 2.95 4.03
CA PHE A 101 5.37 4.41 3.87
C PHE A 101 5.89 5.13 5.11
N GLY A 102 6.12 6.44 5.01
CA GLY A 102 6.72 7.26 6.06
C GLY A 102 8.14 7.73 5.74
N MET A 103 8.76 7.17 4.71
CA MET A 103 10.03 7.65 4.14
C MET A 103 9.79 8.68 3.03
N ASP A 104 10.81 9.44 2.69
CA ASP A 104 10.84 10.28 1.49
C ASP A 104 11.48 9.57 0.28
N GLU A 105 11.29 10.11 -0.92
CA GLU A 105 11.78 9.49 -2.15
C GLU A 105 13.31 9.36 -2.20
N SER A 106 14.07 10.16 -1.44
CA SER A 106 15.55 10.11 -1.46
C SER A 106 16.09 8.79 -0.92
N MET A 107 15.34 8.12 -0.06
CA MET A 107 15.66 6.80 0.46
C MET A 107 15.79 5.77 -0.68
N LEU A 108 14.87 5.78 -1.65
CA LEU A 108 14.87 4.83 -2.75
C LEU A 108 16.11 4.94 -3.66
N PHE A 109 16.65 6.16 -3.80
CA PHE A 109 17.91 6.38 -4.52
C PHE A 109 19.14 5.92 -3.76
N LYS A 110 19.13 6.08 -2.42
CA LYS A 110 20.28 5.75 -1.55
C LYS A 110 20.40 4.26 -1.25
N GLU A 111 19.28 3.55 -1.28
CA GLU A 111 19.19 2.15 -0.85
C GLU A 111 18.81 1.25 -2.04
N PRO A 112 19.78 0.87 -2.88
CA PRO A 112 19.50 0.06 -4.06
C PRO A 112 19.07 -1.36 -3.68
N GLU A 113 18.18 -1.91 -4.52
CA GLU A 113 17.82 -3.33 -4.55
C GLU A 113 17.40 -3.93 -3.20
N LEU A 114 16.66 -3.15 -2.38
CA LEU A 114 16.16 -3.62 -1.08
C LEU A 114 15.42 -4.95 -1.16
N TYR A 115 14.72 -5.22 -2.26
CA TYR A 115 14.03 -6.49 -2.50
C TYR A 115 14.95 -7.72 -2.54
N SER A 116 16.27 -7.53 -2.69
CA SER A 116 17.26 -8.60 -2.77
C SER A 116 18.06 -8.79 -1.47
N ARG A 117 17.91 -7.91 -0.48
CA ARG A 117 18.50 -8.07 0.86
C ARG A 117 17.72 -9.12 1.65
N SER A 118 18.24 -9.58 2.80
CA SER A 118 17.40 -10.32 3.73
C SER A 118 16.18 -9.48 4.13
N ILE A 119 15.06 -10.12 4.40
CA ILE A 119 13.84 -9.38 4.77
C ILE A 119 14.06 -8.59 6.06
N GLN A 120 14.84 -9.13 7.01
CA GLN A 120 15.21 -8.45 8.26
C GLN A 120 16.01 -7.18 8.00
N ASP A 121 17.04 -7.26 7.11
CA ASP A 121 17.86 -6.10 6.77
C ASP A 121 17.08 -5.03 5.99
N ALA A 122 16.19 -5.47 5.08
CA ALA A 122 15.32 -4.55 4.34
C ALA A 122 14.37 -3.81 5.27
N PHE A 123 13.71 -4.53 6.19
CA PHE A 123 12.79 -3.93 7.16
C PHE A 123 13.51 -3.03 8.16
N ALA A 124 14.71 -3.42 8.62
CA ALA A 124 15.55 -2.57 9.46
C ALA A 124 15.95 -1.27 8.73
N CYS A 125 16.28 -1.37 7.43
CA CYS A 125 16.58 -0.22 6.60
C CYS A 125 15.36 0.72 6.48
N PHE A 126 14.16 0.21 6.16
CA PHE A 126 12.94 1.03 6.11
C PHE A 126 12.69 1.78 7.43
N ARG A 127 12.86 1.10 8.58
CA ARG A 127 12.70 1.73 9.90
C ARG A 127 13.71 2.83 10.20
N GLN A 128 14.96 2.73 9.70
CA GLN A 128 15.96 3.80 9.85
C GLN A 128 15.53 5.11 9.17
N TYR A 129 14.69 5.00 8.11
CA TYR A 129 14.09 6.15 7.43
C TYR A 129 12.70 6.53 7.97
N GLY A 130 12.30 5.98 9.13
CA GLY A 130 11.04 6.31 9.80
C GLY A 130 9.80 5.63 9.20
N ALA A 131 9.96 4.70 8.27
CA ALA A 131 8.83 4.02 7.64
C ALA A 131 8.09 3.08 8.60
N ILE A 132 6.79 2.94 8.36
CA ILE A 132 5.92 1.90 8.90
C ILE A 132 5.84 0.75 7.90
N ILE A 133 5.68 -0.49 8.39
CA ILE A 133 5.64 -1.70 7.59
C ILE A 133 4.36 -2.48 7.95
N LEU A 134 3.45 -2.59 7.00
CA LEU A 134 2.17 -3.27 7.16
C LEU A 134 2.06 -4.40 6.15
N GLN A 135 1.66 -5.60 6.54
CA GLN A 135 1.42 -6.65 5.55
C GLN A 135 0.17 -6.34 4.74
N ALA A 136 0.30 -6.34 3.41
CA ALA A 136 -0.81 -6.19 2.49
C ALA A 136 -1.61 -7.50 2.40
N HIS A 137 -2.93 -7.39 2.33
CA HIS A 137 -3.89 -8.48 2.04
C HIS A 137 -3.47 -9.89 2.51
N PRO A 138 -3.16 -10.13 3.81
CA PRO A 138 -2.87 -11.46 4.32
C PRO A 138 -4.07 -12.40 4.08
N PHE A 139 -3.79 -13.69 3.88
CA PHE A 139 -4.81 -14.73 3.64
C PHE A 139 -5.64 -14.52 2.36
N ARG A 140 -5.06 -13.84 1.36
CA ARG A 140 -5.68 -13.64 0.06
C ARG A 140 -5.81 -14.97 -0.70
N LYS A 141 -6.96 -15.20 -1.30
CA LYS A 141 -7.25 -16.37 -2.12
C LYS A 141 -8.06 -16.01 -3.36
N ARG A 142 -7.96 -16.84 -4.38
CA ARG A 142 -8.67 -16.70 -5.65
C ARG A 142 -9.27 -18.03 -6.07
N PHE A 143 -10.46 -17.96 -6.66
CA PHE A 143 -11.07 -19.15 -7.26
C PHE A 143 -10.35 -19.50 -8.56
N GLU A 144 -9.76 -20.69 -8.65
CA GLU A 144 -9.12 -21.22 -9.84
C GLU A 144 -10.05 -22.23 -10.51
N LYS A 145 -10.48 -21.88 -11.73
CA LYS A 145 -11.46 -22.69 -12.50
C LYS A 145 -10.92 -24.07 -12.85
N ASP A 146 -9.64 -24.20 -13.13
CA ASP A 146 -8.96 -25.45 -13.45
C ASP A 146 -8.85 -26.41 -12.25
N LYS A 147 -8.83 -25.86 -11.04
CA LYS A 147 -8.83 -26.63 -9.77
C LYS A 147 -10.22 -26.79 -9.18
N GLY A 148 -11.19 -25.97 -9.59
CA GLY A 148 -12.54 -25.97 -9.05
C GLY A 148 -12.63 -25.55 -7.59
N ASP A 149 -11.63 -24.83 -7.07
CA ASP A 149 -11.50 -24.47 -5.66
C ASP A 149 -10.78 -23.12 -5.49
N PHE A 150 -10.86 -22.58 -4.26
CA PHE A 150 -10.10 -21.41 -3.86
C PHE A 150 -8.66 -21.79 -3.50
N VAL A 151 -7.71 -21.15 -4.16
CA VAL A 151 -6.28 -21.30 -3.88
C VAL A 151 -5.80 -20.10 -3.08
N ARG A 152 -5.04 -20.37 -2.03
CA ARG A 152 -4.39 -19.35 -1.21
C ARG A 152 -3.14 -18.84 -1.92
N TYR A 153 -2.93 -17.51 -1.86
CA TYR A 153 -1.79 -16.81 -2.45
C TYR A 153 -0.97 -16.01 -1.43
N SER A 154 -1.51 -15.80 -0.23
CA SER A 154 -0.77 -15.14 0.86
C SER A 154 -1.09 -15.74 2.21
N SER A 155 -0.17 -15.55 3.16
CA SER A 155 -0.28 -15.95 4.56
C SER A 155 0.30 -14.84 5.44
N MET A 156 0.13 -14.93 6.76
CA MET A 156 0.83 -14.01 7.68
C MET A 156 2.29 -14.45 7.80
N ASP A 157 3.21 -13.56 7.38
CA ASP A 157 4.65 -13.77 7.47
C ASP A 157 5.30 -12.73 8.39
N TYR A 158 6.29 -13.15 9.16
CA TYR A 158 7.15 -12.29 10.01
C TYR A 158 6.35 -11.32 10.91
N PRO A 159 5.28 -11.76 11.60
CA PRO A 159 4.43 -10.85 12.38
C PRO A 159 5.22 -10.07 13.45
N GLU A 160 6.34 -10.60 13.92
CA GLU A 160 7.25 -9.93 14.86
C GLU A 160 8.03 -8.75 14.26
N LEU A 161 8.08 -8.67 12.92
CA LEU A 161 8.75 -7.60 12.18
C LEU A 161 7.77 -6.55 11.63
N LEU A 162 6.46 -6.74 11.80
CA LEU A 162 5.43 -5.85 11.28
C LEU A 162 4.97 -4.83 12.31
N ASP A 163 4.52 -3.67 11.84
CA ASP A 163 3.77 -2.70 12.64
C ASP A 163 2.27 -3.01 12.60
N GLY A 164 1.76 -3.65 11.54
CA GLY A 164 0.36 -4.02 11.37
C GLY A 164 0.09 -4.78 10.09
N PHE A 165 -1.18 -4.89 9.73
CA PHE A 165 -1.61 -5.53 8.49
C PHE A 165 -2.98 -5.04 8.01
N GLU A 166 -3.29 -5.25 6.73
CA GLU A 166 -4.62 -4.99 6.17
C GLU A 166 -5.64 -5.97 6.75
N PHE A 167 -6.54 -5.45 7.57
CA PHE A 167 -7.70 -6.19 8.08
C PHE A 167 -8.80 -6.28 7.01
N TYR A 168 -8.94 -5.22 6.19
CA TYR A 168 -9.77 -5.19 5.00
C TYR A 168 -8.95 -4.78 3.79
N ASN A 169 -9.12 -5.53 2.69
CA ASN A 169 -8.59 -5.18 1.37
C ASN A 169 -9.74 -5.14 0.36
N GLY A 170 -9.86 -4.02 -0.34
CA GLY A 170 -11.00 -3.71 -1.21
C GLY A 170 -10.91 -4.26 -2.63
N ASN A 171 -9.89 -5.05 -2.96
CA ASN A 171 -9.72 -5.61 -4.30
C ASN A 171 -10.73 -6.74 -4.58
N LYS A 172 -11.71 -6.46 -5.42
CA LYS A 172 -12.81 -7.39 -5.74
C LYS A 172 -12.41 -8.61 -6.57
N ASN A 173 -11.21 -8.63 -7.14
CA ASN A 173 -10.71 -9.76 -7.91
C ASN A 173 -10.12 -10.88 -7.02
N TRP A 174 -9.90 -10.58 -5.74
CA TRP A 174 -9.33 -11.46 -4.75
C TRP A 174 -10.21 -11.44 -3.49
N ILE A 175 -10.26 -12.56 -2.80
CA ILE A 175 -10.97 -12.67 -1.53
C ILE A 175 -9.93 -12.77 -0.43
N GLN A 176 -9.93 -11.82 0.49
CA GLN A 176 -9.24 -11.96 1.76
C GLN A 176 -10.13 -12.78 2.70
N ASP A 177 -9.58 -13.84 3.31
CA ASP A 177 -10.36 -14.70 4.19
C ASP A 177 -10.71 -14.00 5.51
N PRO A 178 -11.99 -13.65 5.76
CA PRO A 178 -12.35 -12.88 6.95
C PRO A 178 -12.13 -13.64 8.26
N ALA A 179 -12.31 -14.96 8.25
CA ALA A 179 -12.14 -15.78 9.45
C ALA A 179 -10.68 -15.89 9.86
N GLU A 180 -9.79 -16.09 8.88
CA GLU A 180 -8.35 -16.15 9.13
C GLU A 180 -7.77 -14.79 9.50
N THR A 181 -8.24 -13.72 8.84
CA THR A 181 -7.85 -12.34 9.16
C THR A 181 -8.24 -11.97 10.59
N LYS A 182 -9.46 -12.33 11.01
CA LYS A 182 -9.92 -12.14 12.38
C LYS A 182 -9.10 -12.96 13.38
N ALA A 183 -8.84 -14.23 13.07
CA ALA A 183 -8.00 -15.07 13.94
C ALA A 183 -6.56 -14.51 14.08
N ALA A 184 -6.02 -13.92 13.02
CA ALA A 184 -4.72 -13.24 13.08
C ALA A 184 -4.76 -12.01 13.98
N ALA A 185 -5.81 -11.17 13.89
CA ALA A 185 -5.98 -10.02 14.76
C ALA A 185 -6.09 -10.41 16.25
N GLU A 186 -6.79 -11.49 16.54
CA GLU A 186 -6.88 -12.04 17.91
C GLU A 186 -5.53 -12.62 18.39
N LYS A 187 -4.78 -13.24 17.51
CA LYS A 187 -3.47 -13.85 17.81
C LYS A 187 -2.36 -12.81 18.00
N TYR A 188 -2.44 -11.71 17.28
CA TYR A 188 -1.42 -10.64 17.27
C TYR A 188 -2.03 -9.28 17.66
N PRO A 189 -2.50 -9.12 18.91
CA PRO A 189 -3.28 -7.95 19.34
C PRO A 189 -2.49 -6.63 19.36
N ASN A 190 -1.17 -6.70 19.24
CA ASN A 190 -0.30 -5.54 19.16
C ASN A 190 -0.09 -5.01 17.73
N LEU A 191 -0.52 -5.77 16.72
CA LEU A 191 -0.44 -5.32 15.33
C LEU A 191 -1.60 -4.36 15.02
N ILE A 192 -1.27 -3.28 14.35
CA ILE A 192 -2.22 -2.25 13.92
C ILE A 192 -3.07 -2.80 12.78
N LEU A 193 -4.38 -2.62 12.86
CA LEU A 193 -5.30 -3.01 11.80
C LEU A 193 -5.55 -1.81 10.89
N VAL A 194 -5.41 -2.04 9.58
CA VAL A 194 -5.64 -1.01 8.55
C VAL A 194 -6.58 -1.53 7.46
N SER A 195 -7.00 -0.65 6.57
CA SER A 195 -7.76 -0.97 5.37
C SER A 195 -7.21 -0.21 4.18
N GLY A 196 -7.14 -0.84 3.02
CA GLY A 196 -6.78 -0.25 1.74
C GLY A 196 -7.64 -0.80 0.61
N SER A 197 -7.81 -0.04 -0.47
CA SER A 197 -8.62 -0.49 -1.61
C SER A 197 -7.89 -1.47 -2.52
N ASP A 198 -6.56 -1.47 -2.50
CA ASP A 198 -5.73 -2.18 -3.47
C ASP A 198 -6.16 -1.81 -4.91
N PHE A 199 -6.21 -0.47 -5.13
CA PHE A 199 -6.84 0.14 -6.30
C PHE A 199 -6.07 -0.14 -7.58
N HIS A 200 -6.66 -0.95 -8.45
CA HIS A 200 -6.11 -1.28 -9.77
C HIS A 200 -7.10 -0.95 -10.90
N HIS A 201 -8.38 -0.85 -10.57
CA HIS A 201 -9.48 -0.68 -11.52
C HIS A 201 -10.53 0.27 -10.93
N PRO A 202 -11.30 1.01 -11.73
CA PRO A 202 -12.34 1.91 -11.22
C PRO A 202 -13.36 1.26 -10.27
N SER A 203 -13.60 -0.06 -10.39
CA SER A 203 -14.48 -0.79 -9.46
C SER A 203 -13.90 -0.96 -8.04
N HIS A 204 -12.61 -0.71 -7.85
CA HIS A 204 -11.96 -0.73 -6.53
C HIS A 204 -11.99 0.66 -5.86
N LEU A 205 -12.54 1.68 -6.54
CA LEU A 205 -12.61 3.02 -5.99
C LEU A 205 -13.40 3.06 -4.68
N ALA A 206 -12.80 3.64 -3.66
CA ALA A 206 -13.43 3.86 -2.35
C ALA A 206 -13.86 2.57 -1.61
N THR A 207 -13.30 1.41 -1.96
CA THR A 207 -13.60 0.14 -1.29
C THR A 207 -12.77 -0.09 -0.04
N GLY A 208 -11.76 0.75 0.23
CA GLY A 208 -10.87 0.67 1.38
C GLY A 208 -10.29 2.02 1.77
N GLY A 209 -9.64 2.05 2.92
CA GLY A 209 -8.96 3.22 3.46
C GLY A 209 -9.09 3.35 4.97
N ILE A 210 -8.57 4.44 5.50
CA ILE A 210 -8.63 4.78 6.93
C ILE A 210 -9.11 6.21 7.13
N ILE A 211 -9.69 6.48 8.30
CA ILE A 211 -10.00 7.84 8.76
C ILE A 211 -9.09 8.18 9.93
N LEU A 212 -8.36 9.28 9.81
CA LEU A 212 -7.56 9.90 10.85
C LEU A 212 -8.17 11.23 11.29
N ASN A 213 -7.81 11.73 12.47
CA ASN A 213 -8.14 13.09 12.88
C ASN A 213 -6.97 14.01 12.59
N GLY A 214 -7.21 15.13 11.91
CA GLY A 214 -6.18 16.12 11.66
C GLY A 214 -6.15 16.64 10.22
N ASN A 215 -5.02 17.19 9.87
CA ASN A 215 -4.67 17.59 8.52
C ASN A 215 -3.19 17.27 8.34
N PHE A 216 -2.90 16.34 7.46
CA PHE A 216 -1.57 15.78 7.29
C PHE A 216 -0.94 16.36 6.01
N ASP A 217 0.33 16.69 6.05
CA ASP A 217 1.07 17.13 4.86
C ASP A 217 2.32 16.29 4.61
N PRO A 218 3.29 16.16 5.53
CA PRO A 218 4.33 15.17 5.31
C PRO A 218 3.82 13.75 5.63
N ILE A 219 4.27 12.78 4.84
CA ILE A 219 3.91 11.35 5.03
C ILE A 219 4.33 10.81 6.40
N GLN A 220 5.36 11.40 6.99
CA GLN A 220 5.87 11.03 8.32
C GLN A 220 4.80 11.21 9.42
N GLU A 221 3.99 12.27 9.34
CA GLU A 221 2.89 12.50 10.29
C GLU A 221 1.83 11.40 10.20
N ILE A 222 1.52 10.94 8.97
CA ILE A 222 0.59 9.82 8.75
C ILE A 222 1.18 8.53 9.34
N ALA A 223 2.46 8.24 9.04
CA ALA A 223 3.13 7.05 9.56
C ALA A 223 3.17 7.05 11.10
N GLU A 224 3.38 8.20 11.72
CA GLU A 224 3.35 8.35 13.17
C GLU A 224 1.94 8.15 13.73
N ALA A 225 0.92 8.78 13.16
CA ALA A 225 -0.47 8.62 13.59
C ALA A 225 -0.93 7.16 13.48
N VAL A 226 -0.58 6.47 12.38
CA VAL A 226 -0.88 5.04 12.22
C VAL A 226 -0.12 4.22 13.26
N ARG A 227 1.19 4.46 13.47
CA ARG A 227 2.01 3.76 14.47
C ARG A 227 1.48 3.93 15.89
N ASN A 228 0.92 5.09 16.20
CA ASN A 228 0.28 5.39 17.49
C ASN A 228 -1.14 4.82 17.59
N ASN A 229 -1.61 4.12 16.57
CA ASN A 229 -2.97 3.57 16.46
C ASN A 229 -4.06 4.65 16.63
N GLU A 230 -3.86 5.82 15.99
CA GLU A 230 -4.81 6.95 15.98
C GLU A 230 -5.88 6.82 14.90
N ILE A 231 -6.05 5.63 14.33
CA ILE A 231 -7.06 5.33 13.32
C ILE A 231 -8.44 5.34 13.99
N ARG A 232 -9.34 6.18 13.47
CA ARG A 232 -10.71 6.33 13.96
C ARG A 232 -11.66 5.28 13.38
N GLU A 233 -11.45 4.94 12.12
CA GLU A 233 -12.34 4.07 11.37
C GLU A 233 -11.56 3.40 10.23
N LEU A 234 -11.87 2.15 9.98
CA LEU A 234 -11.46 1.42 8.78
C LEU A 234 -12.60 1.50 7.77
N ILE A 235 -12.29 2.05 6.59
CA ILE A 235 -13.24 2.11 5.48
C ILE A 235 -13.19 0.75 4.79
N HIS A 236 -14.35 0.14 4.60
CA HIS A 236 -14.50 -1.06 3.80
C HIS A 236 -15.87 -1.06 3.11
N SER A 237 -15.93 -1.65 1.92
CA SER A 237 -17.22 -1.90 1.28
C SER A 237 -17.76 -3.22 1.79
N ASP A 238 -18.86 -3.17 2.56
CA ASP A 238 -19.66 -4.36 2.77
C ASP A 238 -20.23 -4.78 1.41
N GLU A 239 -19.83 -5.94 0.91
CA GLU A 239 -20.58 -6.54 -0.19
C GLU A 239 -21.87 -7.09 0.42
N ASN A 240 -22.99 -6.42 0.12
CA ASN A 240 -24.32 -6.97 0.26
C ASN A 240 -24.60 -8.00 -0.85
#